data_f629bf9ef078f6a554ecb93e05b8933c
#
_entry.id   f629bf9ef078f6a554ecb93e05b8933c
#
_cell.length_a   1.000
_cell.length_b   1.000
_cell.length_c   1.000
_cell.angle_alpha   90.00
_cell.angle_beta   90.00
_cell.angle_gamma   90.00
#
_symmetry.space_group_name_H-M   'P 1'
#
loop_
_entity.id
_entity.type
_entity.pdbx_description
1 polymer ?
#
loop_
_entity_poly.entity_id
_entity_poly.type
_entity_poly.pdbx_seq_one_letter_code
_entity_poly.pdbx_strand_id
1 'polypeptide(L)'
;MVTTACGSESRVIPTVTSTPTLTLDQMIPTPRYRNTIDTPTNTPAPTATDESVLLITSTPEILETARTMTETLAPSTGSDEWMELPVIPSINPNISEIYNTGQALGNNPSAFSIFGDCQSRPAEFLGIYETDPAAYNSLSPDLQQTVTNFTGSFNRESSTSQDGTTPGGLLWTEWHRGEYGCTAAETPVDCELRTHRPSFVIIQIGTHFESRNTEYLRTIITQLLDAGVVPILATKADNRELDNRINRDMGLLATEFDLPLWNFWAALSGLPDRGLYVMEGREEQGAVYLNTEASELHRMTGLIMLDAVWRAATGN
;
A
#
# COMPACT_ATOMS: atom_id res chain seq x y z
N MET A 1 27.18 -14.73 -7.07
CA MET A 1 26.05 -13.95 -7.58
C MET A 1 25.70 -12.96 -6.48
N VAL A 2 25.92 -11.66 -6.73
CA VAL A 2 25.68 -10.60 -5.74
C VAL A 2 24.22 -10.17 -5.94
N THR A 3 23.35 -10.49 -5.00
CA THR A 3 21.99 -9.99 -4.97
C THR A 3 22.02 -8.53 -4.54
N THR A 4 21.65 -7.63 -5.43
CA THR A 4 21.56 -6.19 -5.17
C THR A 4 20.21 -5.93 -4.49
N ALA A 5 20.17 -6.02 -3.17
CA ALA A 5 19.01 -5.57 -2.41
C ALA A 5 19.03 -4.04 -2.38
N CYS A 6 17.95 -3.38 -2.84
CA CYS A 6 17.67 -1.93 -2.75
C CYS A 6 18.93 -1.01 -2.82
N GLY A 7 19.72 -1.17 -3.83
CA GLY A 7 20.91 -0.34 -4.06
C GLY A 7 20.86 0.27 -5.45
N SER A 8 20.84 1.60 -5.55
CA SER A 8 21.00 2.28 -6.82
C SER A 8 22.33 1.89 -7.46
N GLU A 9 22.29 1.29 -8.64
CA GLU A 9 23.50 1.15 -9.47
C GLU A 9 24.06 2.55 -9.77
N SER A 10 25.28 2.79 -9.30
CA SER A 10 26.04 4.00 -9.67
C SER A 10 26.35 3.93 -11.17
N ARG A 11 25.63 4.70 -11.97
CA ARG A 11 26.05 5.00 -13.34
C ARG A 11 27.40 5.70 -13.26
N VAL A 12 28.42 5.12 -13.87
CA VAL A 12 29.71 5.76 -14.07
C VAL A 12 29.50 6.98 -14.95
N ILE A 13 29.51 8.15 -14.34
CA ILE A 13 29.50 9.44 -15.06
C ILE A 13 30.93 9.75 -15.46
N PRO A 14 31.20 10.10 -16.73
CA PRO A 14 32.55 10.53 -17.12
C PRO A 14 32.94 11.82 -16.40
N THR A 15 34.15 11.86 -15.94
CA THR A 15 34.79 12.96 -15.20
C THR A 15 34.65 14.26 -15.98
N VAL A 16 33.92 15.23 -15.47
CA VAL A 16 33.93 16.61 -15.91
C VAL A 16 34.50 17.47 -14.79
N THR A 17 35.40 18.31 -15.18
CA THR A 17 36.26 19.22 -14.46
C THR A 17 35.54 20.09 -13.44
N SER A 18 36.12 20.18 -12.23
CA SER A 18 35.91 21.10 -11.11
C SER A 18 34.84 22.21 -11.23
N THR A 19 33.78 22.08 -10.46
CA THR A 19 32.87 23.16 -10.07
C THR A 19 33.11 23.52 -8.59
N PRO A 20 33.00 24.78 -8.17
CA PRO A 20 33.34 25.21 -6.82
C PRO A 20 32.40 24.61 -5.79
N THR A 21 32.94 24.14 -4.69
CA THR A 21 32.25 23.57 -3.54
C THR A 21 31.39 24.65 -2.86
N LEU A 22 30.09 24.52 -2.94
CA LEU A 22 29.13 25.29 -2.12
C LEU A 22 29.12 24.76 -0.69
N THR A 23 29.18 25.65 0.29
CA THR A 23 29.12 25.30 1.70
C THR A 23 27.70 24.97 2.12
N LEU A 24 27.55 24.13 3.16
CA LEU A 24 26.25 23.60 3.65
C LEU A 24 25.18 24.69 3.95
N ASP A 25 25.60 25.91 4.28
CA ASP A 25 24.75 27.08 4.54
C ASP A 25 24.06 27.66 3.30
N GLN A 26 24.48 27.26 2.10
CA GLN A 26 23.91 27.74 0.83
C GLN A 26 22.85 26.82 0.25
N MET A 27 22.60 25.66 0.85
CA MET A 27 21.70 24.62 0.34
C MET A 27 20.34 24.51 1.06
N ILE A 28 20.10 25.26 2.12
CA ILE A 28 18.84 25.19 2.88
C ILE A 28 18.11 26.54 2.81
N PRO A 29 17.04 26.67 2.01
CA PRO A 29 16.14 27.82 2.15
C PRO A 29 15.36 27.68 3.46
N THR A 30 15.66 28.52 4.43
CA THR A 30 14.88 28.66 5.67
C THR A 30 13.47 29.15 5.34
N PRO A 31 12.40 28.41 5.67
CA PRO A 31 11.05 28.94 5.54
C PRO A 31 10.86 30.05 6.55
N ARG A 32 10.63 31.27 6.07
CA ARG A 32 10.19 32.38 6.93
C ARG A 32 8.73 32.15 7.29
N TYR A 33 8.49 31.57 8.44
CA TYR A 33 7.18 31.56 9.06
C TYR A 33 6.87 32.98 9.55
N ARG A 34 5.91 33.66 8.92
CA ARG A 34 5.38 34.93 9.39
C ARG A 34 4.21 34.59 10.32
N ASN A 35 4.44 34.61 11.62
CA ASN A 35 3.38 34.57 12.62
C ASN A 35 2.60 35.89 12.57
N THR A 36 1.44 35.88 11.92
CA THR A 36 0.39 36.86 12.19
C THR A 36 -0.62 36.21 13.12
N ILE A 37 -0.54 36.59 14.39
CA ILE A 37 -1.57 36.27 15.37
C ILE A 37 -2.69 37.29 15.14
N ASP A 38 -3.75 36.90 14.45
CA ASP A 38 -4.98 37.68 14.41
C ASP A 38 -5.78 37.42 15.70
N THR A 39 -5.91 38.45 16.48
CA THR A 39 -6.71 38.49 17.72
C THR A 39 -8.19 38.37 17.34
N PRO A 40 -8.99 37.46 17.92
CA PRO A 40 -10.42 37.41 17.62
C PRO A 40 -11.16 38.59 18.24
N THR A 41 -11.84 39.36 17.42
CA THR A 41 -12.74 40.44 17.81
C THR A 41 -14.00 39.82 18.41
N ASN A 42 -14.31 40.19 19.64
CA ASN A 42 -15.53 39.86 20.35
C ASN A 42 -16.77 40.42 19.65
N THR A 43 -17.62 39.53 19.16
CA THR A 43 -18.99 39.87 18.75
C THR A 43 -19.95 39.47 19.88
N PRO A 44 -20.84 40.34 20.35
CA PRO A 44 -21.75 40.01 21.46
C PRO A 44 -22.85 39.02 21.04
N ALA A 45 -23.19 38.11 21.93
CA ALA A 45 -24.23 37.12 21.79
C ALA A 45 -25.62 37.76 21.71
N PRO A 46 -26.55 37.18 20.90
CA PRO A 46 -27.96 37.61 20.93
C PRO A 46 -28.68 37.07 22.16
N THR A 47 -29.50 37.91 22.73
CA THR A 47 -30.35 37.72 23.88
C THR A 47 -31.42 36.63 23.61
N ALA A 48 -31.57 35.71 24.55
CA ALA A 48 -32.62 34.70 24.54
C ALA A 48 -33.99 35.34 24.72
N THR A 49 -34.95 35.03 23.88
CA THR A 49 -36.37 35.30 24.05
C THR A 49 -37.07 34.00 24.44
N ASP A 50 -37.73 34.06 25.55
CA ASP A 50 -38.53 33.04 26.20
C ASP A 50 -39.79 32.76 25.36
N GLU A 51 -40.12 31.50 25.09
CA GLU A 51 -41.51 31.10 24.81
C GLU A 51 -41.74 29.57 24.93
N SER A 52 -42.53 29.24 25.95
CA SER A 52 -43.56 28.22 25.98
C SER A 52 -43.19 26.72 25.91
N VAL A 53 -43.20 26.16 27.09
CA VAL A 53 -43.30 24.74 27.43
C VAL A 53 -44.62 24.15 26.87
N LEU A 54 -44.52 23.19 25.98
CA LEU A 54 -45.61 22.20 25.76
C LEU A 54 -45.17 20.85 26.32
N LEU A 55 -45.74 20.46 27.43
CA LEU A 55 -45.67 19.13 28.01
C LEU A 55 -46.31 18.12 27.02
N ILE A 56 -45.49 17.26 26.43
CA ILE A 56 -45.98 16.03 25.82
C ILE A 56 -45.52 14.87 26.69
N THR A 57 -46.52 14.24 27.35
CA THR A 57 -46.39 12.99 28.10
C THR A 57 -46.05 11.87 27.14
N SER A 58 -44.80 11.40 27.08
CA SER A 58 -44.43 10.22 26.31
C SER A 58 -44.41 8.98 27.20
N THR A 59 -45.13 7.97 26.74
CA THR A 59 -45.28 6.63 27.29
C THR A 59 -43.94 5.88 27.28
N PRO A 60 -43.64 5.05 28.31
CA PRO A 60 -42.27 4.47 28.47
C PRO A 60 -41.91 3.28 27.56
N GLU A 61 -42.65 3.00 26.50
CA GLU A 61 -42.53 1.75 25.72
C GLU A 61 -41.63 1.87 24.47
N ILE A 62 -41.13 3.04 24.11
CA ILE A 62 -40.29 3.25 22.91
C ILE A 62 -38.77 3.37 23.23
N LEU A 63 -38.42 3.36 24.51
CA LEU A 63 -37.04 3.58 24.92
C LEU A 63 -36.18 2.29 25.01
N GLU A 64 -36.83 1.12 24.97
CA GLU A 64 -36.11 -0.15 25.07
C GLU A 64 -35.66 -0.72 23.71
N THR A 65 -36.34 -0.36 22.63
CA THR A 65 -35.95 -0.83 21.25
C THR A 65 -34.83 0.00 20.65
N ALA A 66 -34.56 1.20 21.15
CA ALA A 66 -33.45 2.05 20.68
C ALA A 66 -32.11 1.75 21.37
N ARG A 67 -32.12 0.98 22.47
CA ARG A 67 -30.87 0.58 23.16
C ARG A 67 -30.19 -0.65 22.59
N THR A 68 -30.84 -1.40 21.73
CA THR A 68 -30.30 -2.65 21.18
C THR A 68 -29.63 -2.46 19.81
N MET A 69 -29.62 -1.25 19.26
CA MET A 69 -28.98 -0.96 17.97
C MET A 69 -27.76 -0.01 18.05
N THR A 70 -27.22 0.21 19.23
CA THR A 70 -26.01 1.03 19.40
C THR A 70 -24.92 0.27 20.16
N GLU A 71 -24.80 -1.03 19.93
CA GLU A 71 -23.51 -1.70 20.00
C GLU A 71 -22.86 -1.61 18.61
N THR A 72 -22.65 -0.40 18.16
CA THR A 72 -21.65 -0.11 17.14
C THR A 72 -20.30 -0.51 17.75
N LEU A 73 -19.72 -1.58 17.20
CA LEU A 73 -18.37 -2.04 17.42
C LEU A 73 -17.45 -0.81 17.62
N ALA A 74 -17.11 -0.55 18.87
CA ALA A 74 -15.92 0.26 19.14
C ALA A 74 -14.78 -0.43 18.41
N PRO A 75 -13.95 0.27 17.61
CA PRO A 75 -12.79 -0.34 16.99
C PRO A 75 -11.99 -0.99 18.13
N SER A 76 -11.83 -2.31 18.05
CA SER A 76 -11.00 -3.04 18.99
C SER A 76 -9.60 -2.45 18.88
N THR A 77 -9.21 -1.71 19.89
CA THR A 77 -7.87 -1.13 19.97
C THR A 77 -6.88 -2.29 20.01
N GLY A 78 -6.29 -2.60 18.84
CA GLY A 78 -5.01 -3.27 18.73
C GLY A 78 -4.98 -4.76 19.06
N SER A 79 -5.81 -5.59 18.42
CA SER A 79 -5.55 -7.02 18.43
C SER A 79 -4.47 -7.36 17.40
N ASP A 80 -3.47 -8.15 17.80
CA ASP A 80 -2.44 -8.68 16.89
C ASP A 80 -2.93 -9.96 16.17
N GLU A 81 -4.24 -10.12 16.03
CA GLU A 81 -4.89 -11.26 15.36
C GLU A 81 -4.40 -11.44 13.92
N TRP A 82 -4.00 -10.37 13.25
CA TRP A 82 -3.41 -10.45 11.92
C TRP A 82 -2.15 -11.33 11.86
N MET A 83 -1.41 -11.51 12.97
CA MET A 83 -0.22 -12.35 13.02
C MET A 83 -0.55 -13.85 12.86
N GLU A 84 -1.74 -14.25 13.28
CA GLU A 84 -2.22 -15.64 13.22
C GLU A 84 -2.93 -15.96 11.90
N LEU A 85 -3.15 -14.95 11.06
CA LEU A 85 -3.76 -15.19 9.75
C LEU A 85 -2.82 -15.99 8.84
N PRO A 86 -3.35 -16.90 8.02
CA PRO A 86 -2.54 -17.70 7.10
C PRO A 86 -1.80 -16.79 6.09
N VAL A 87 -0.69 -17.29 5.57
CA VAL A 87 0.11 -16.59 4.54
C VAL A 87 -0.75 -16.24 3.32
N ILE A 88 -1.54 -17.23 2.87
CA ILE A 88 -2.52 -17.08 1.80
C ILE A 88 -3.89 -17.40 2.40
N PRO A 89 -4.80 -16.43 2.51
CA PRO A 89 -6.13 -16.67 3.06
C PRO A 89 -7.04 -17.39 2.06
N SER A 90 -8.18 -17.88 2.54
CA SER A 90 -9.30 -18.18 1.66
C SER A 90 -9.82 -16.89 1.06
N ILE A 91 -9.92 -16.83 -0.26
CA ILE A 91 -10.36 -15.62 -0.96
C ILE A 91 -11.88 -15.53 -0.95
N ASN A 92 -12.42 -14.38 -0.51
CA ASN A 92 -13.87 -14.14 -0.52
C ASN A 92 -14.35 -14.02 -1.98
N PRO A 93 -15.45 -14.72 -2.36
CA PRO A 93 -16.03 -14.62 -3.70
C PRO A 93 -16.46 -13.20 -4.11
N ASN A 94 -16.67 -12.28 -3.17
CA ASN A 94 -17.08 -10.90 -3.44
C ASN A 94 -16.10 -10.16 -4.35
N ILE A 95 -14.83 -10.57 -4.41
CA ILE A 95 -13.85 -9.97 -5.31
C ILE A 95 -14.24 -10.10 -6.80
N SER A 96 -15.05 -11.11 -7.14
CA SER A 96 -15.57 -11.27 -8.51
C SER A 96 -16.48 -10.12 -8.92
N GLU A 97 -17.23 -9.52 -7.99
CA GLU A 97 -18.08 -8.35 -8.27
C GLU A 97 -17.24 -7.12 -8.57
N ILE A 98 -16.17 -6.90 -7.79
CA ILE A 98 -15.21 -5.80 -8.03
C ILE A 98 -14.56 -5.98 -9.39
N TYR A 99 -14.04 -7.19 -9.68
CA TYR A 99 -13.43 -7.51 -10.96
C TYR A 99 -14.38 -7.28 -12.13
N ASN A 100 -15.63 -7.79 -12.07
CA ASN A 100 -16.62 -7.63 -13.11
C ASN A 100 -16.98 -6.16 -13.36
N THR A 101 -17.07 -5.36 -12.29
CA THR A 101 -17.25 -3.90 -12.40
C THR A 101 -16.09 -3.29 -13.17
N GLY A 102 -14.85 -3.68 -12.86
CA GLY A 102 -13.65 -3.22 -13.57
C GLY A 102 -13.65 -3.60 -15.04
N GLN A 103 -14.09 -4.83 -15.38
CA GLN A 103 -14.20 -5.25 -16.78
C GLN A 103 -15.22 -4.38 -17.55
N ALA A 104 -16.34 -4.04 -16.91
CA ALA A 104 -17.35 -3.15 -17.49
C ALA A 104 -16.80 -1.72 -17.70
N LEU A 105 -15.89 -1.26 -16.84
CA LEU A 105 -15.17 0.01 -16.97
C LEU A 105 -14.00 -0.06 -17.96
N GLY A 106 -13.66 -1.26 -18.45
CA GLY A 106 -12.64 -1.52 -19.44
C GLY A 106 -11.24 -1.70 -18.85
N ASN A 107 -11.12 -2.16 -17.62
CA ASN A 107 -9.83 -2.60 -17.07
C ASN A 107 -9.26 -3.77 -17.86
N ASN A 108 -7.93 -3.86 -17.92
CA ASN A 108 -7.26 -4.93 -18.63
C ASN A 108 -7.24 -6.21 -17.78
N PRO A 109 -7.93 -7.31 -18.20
CA PRO A 109 -7.97 -8.56 -17.45
C PRO A 109 -6.60 -9.22 -17.28
N SER A 110 -5.64 -8.87 -18.14
CA SER A 110 -4.27 -9.39 -18.15
C SER A 110 -3.25 -8.40 -17.58
N ALA A 111 -3.69 -7.46 -16.74
CA ALA A 111 -2.80 -6.50 -16.09
C ALA A 111 -2.99 -6.48 -14.58
N PHE A 112 -1.87 -6.45 -13.87
CA PHE A 112 -1.81 -6.09 -12.45
C PHE A 112 -0.77 -5.00 -12.23
N SER A 113 -0.89 -4.27 -11.12
CA SER A 113 0.09 -3.28 -10.69
C SER A 113 0.54 -3.55 -9.26
N ILE A 114 1.68 -2.97 -8.90
CA ILE A 114 2.24 -3.03 -7.56
C ILE A 114 2.32 -1.61 -7.02
N PHE A 115 1.74 -1.41 -5.83
CA PHE A 115 1.87 -0.19 -5.05
C PHE A 115 2.77 -0.50 -3.87
N GLY A 116 4.02 -0.01 -3.93
CA GLY A 116 5.00 -0.42 -2.93
C GLY A 116 6.27 0.41 -2.93
N ASP A 117 7.12 0.09 -1.98
CA ASP A 117 8.44 0.70 -1.80
C ASP A 117 9.55 -0.15 -2.47
N CYS A 118 10.80 0.02 -2.03
CA CYS A 118 11.95 -0.61 -2.65
C CYS A 118 11.88 -2.14 -2.74
N GLN A 119 11.27 -2.83 -1.77
CA GLN A 119 11.14 -4.29 -1.79
C GLN A 119 10.14 -4.77 -2.84
N SER A 120 9.24 -3.91 -3.28
CA SER A 120 8.17 -4.23 -4.23
C SER A 120 8.51 -3.85 -5.67
N ARG A 121 9.71 -3.33 -5.93
CA ARG A 121 10.18 -3.02 -7.29
C ARG A 121 10.34 -4.30 -8.12
N PRO A 122 10.15 -4.23 -9.44
CA PRO A 122 10.26 -5.39 -10.32
C PRO A 122 11.53 -6.21 -10.12
N ALA A 123 12.68 -5.55 -10.02
CA ALA A 123 13.98 -6.23 -9.85
C ALA A 123 14.10 -7.01 -8.53
N GLU A 124 13.43 -6.56 -7.48
CA GLU A 124 13.49 -7.17 -6.14
C GLU A 124 12.37 -8.19 -5.92
N PHE A 125 11.26 -8.02 -6.60
CA PHE A 125 10.06 -8.81 -6.38
C PHE A 125 9.73 -9.74 -7.56
N LEU A 126 8.64 -9.55 -8.23
CA LEU A 126 8.08 -10.51 -9.20
C LEU A 126 8.71 -10.47 -10.59
N GLY A 127 9.49 -9.44 -10.92
CA GLY A 127 10.06 -9.26 -12.26
C GLY A 127 10.96 -10.40 -12.74
N ILE A 128 11.53 -11.17 -11.79
CA ILE A 128 12.34 -12.36 -12.10
C ILE A 128 11.58 -13.40 -12.95
N TYR A 129 10.27 -13.51 -12.80
CA TYR A 129 9.47 -14.48 -13.53
C TYR A 129 9.27 -14.13 -15.02
N GLU A 130 9.52 -12.88 -15.41
CA GLU A 130 9.59 -12.46 -16.81
C GLU A 130 11.01 -12.36 -17.36
N THR A 131 12.01 -12.17 -16.49
CA THR A 131 13.38 -11.88 -16.91
C THR A 131 14.31 -13.09 -16.85
N ASP A 132 13.99 -14.11 -16.04
CA ASP A 132 14.77 -15.34 -15.89
C ASP A 132 13.96 -16.58 -16.28
N PRO A 133 14.26 -17.19 -17.45
CA PRO A 133 13.60 -18.42 -17.86
C PRO A 133 13.77 -19.59 -16.87
N ALA A 134 14.84 -19.64 -16.07
CA ALA A 134 15.02 -20.68 -15.08
C ALA A 134 14.03 -20.51 -13.93
N ALA A 135 13.82 -19.28 -13.46
CA ALA A 135 12.82 -18.96 -12.45
C ALA A 135 11.41 -19.30 -12.95
N TYR A 136 11.05 -18.91 -14.17
CA TYR A 136 9.76 -19.26 -14.78
C TYR A 136 9.57 -20.79 -14.90
N ASN A 137 10.56 -21.52 -15.40
CA ASN A 137 10.46 -22.97 -15.61
C ASN A 137 10.44 -23.78 -14.30
N SER A 138 10.84 -23.20 -13.17
CA SER A 138 10.76 -23.84 -11.86
C SER A 138 9.34 -23.79 -11.25
N LEU A 139 8.44 -22.98 -11.79
CA LEU A 139 7.06 -22.84 -11.33
C LEU A 139 6.21 -24.05 -11.73
N SER A 140 5.16 -24.30 -10.92
CA SER A 140 4.10 -25.24 -11.31
C SER A 140 3.36 -24.75 -12.57
N PRO A 141 2.72 -25.66 -13.34
CA PRO A 141 1.96 -25.27 -14.53
C PRO A 141 0.91 -24.17 -14.28
N ASP A 142 0.25 -24.20 -13.11
CA ASP A 142 -0.75 -23.22 -12.73
C ASP A 142 -0.13 -21.83 -12.55
N LEU A 143 1.00 -21.73 -11.85
CA LEU A 143 1.72 -20.47 -11.67
C LEU A 143 2.35 -19.95 -12.97
N GLN A 144 2.80 -20.86 -13.85
CA GLN A 144 3.23 -20.48 -15.21
C GLN A 144 2.08 -19.87 -16.02
N GLN A 145 0.86 -20.40 -15.87
CA GLN A 145 -0.33 -19.83 -16.50
C GLN A 145 -0.59 -18.41 -15.99
N THR A 146 -0.46 -18.16 -14.68
CA THR A 146 -0.60 -16.83 -14.09
C THR A 146 0.44 -15.86 -14.64
N VAL A 147 1.71 -16.26 -14.68
CA VAL A 147 2.76 -15.43 -15.28
C VAL A 147 2.46 -15.14 -16.75
N THR A 148 2.02 -16.13 -17.51
CA THR A 148 1.66 -15.95 -18.93
C THR A 148 0.47 -15.01 -19.11
N ASN A 149 -0.57 -15.11 -18.25
CA ASN A 149 -1.73 -14.23 -18.32
C ASN A 149 -1.38 -12.77 -18.09
N PHE A 150 -0.46 -12.49 -17.17
CA PHE A 150 -0.09 -11.14 -16.79
C PHE A 150 1.22 -10.66 -17.41
N THR A 151 1.64 -11.27 -18.52
CA THR A 151 2.87 -10.87 -19.24
C THR A 151 2.90 -9.37 -19.50
N GLY A 152 4.02 -8.73 -19.17
CA GLY A 152 4.23 -7.28 -19.27
C GLY A 152 3.88 -6.50 -17.99
N SER A 153 3.35 -7.17 -16.95
CA SER A 153 3.08 -6.54 -15.63
C SER A 153 4.17 -6.83 -14.60
N PHE A 154 4.86 -7.95 -14.71
CA PHE A 154 5.83 -8.41 -13.70
C PHE A 154 7.12 -7.58 -13.65
N ASN A 155 7.70 -7.29 -14.82
CA ASN A 155 8.96 -6.53 -14.92
C ASN A 155 8.73 -5.08 -15.38
N ARG A 156 7.59 -4.49 -15.00
CA ARG A 156 7.22 -3.14 -15.41
C ARG A 156 7.54 -2.13 -14.29
N GLU A 157 8.40 -1.17 -14.60
CA GLU A 157 8.61 0.00 -13.73
C GLU A 157 7.39 0.94 -13.80
N SER A 158 7.00 1.51 -12.67
CA SER A 158 5.86 2.41 -12.55
C SER A 158 6.09 3.50 -11.51
N SER A 159 5.25 4.53 -11.55
CA SER A 159 5.26 5.58 -10.53
C SER A 159 4.80 5.11 -9.16
N THR A 160 4.16 3.94 -9.08
CA THR A 160 3.56 3.41 -7.85
C THR A 160 4.48 2.44 -7.10
N SER A 161 5.62 2.06 -7.68
CA SER A 161 6.60 1.15 -7.07
C SER A 161 8.01 1.73 -7.19
N GLN A 162 8.36 2.62 -6.28
CA GLN A 162 9.63 3.37 -6.26
C GLN A 162 10.31 3.27 -4.89
N ASP A 163 11.63 3.49 -4.87
CA ASP A 163 12.35 3.61 -3.61
C ASP A 163 11.77 4.76 -2.77
N GLY A 164 11.48 4.48 -1.50
CA GLY A 164 10.95 5.47 -0.57
C GLY A 164 9.47 5.79 -0.73
N THR A 165 8.73 5.06 -1.56
CA THR A 165 7.29 5.26 -1.70
C THR A 165 6.57 5.10 -0.35
N THR A 166 5.74 6.09 -0.01
CA THR A 166 4.82 6.06 1.11
C THR A 166 3.38 6.11 0.59
N PRO A 167 2.37 5.73 1.38
CA PRO A 167 0.97 5.91 0.96
C PRO A 167 0.63 7.37 0.61
N GLY A 168 1.20 8.35 1.34
CA GLY A 168 1.05 9.77 1.00
C GLY A 168 1.71 10.14 -0.33
N GLY A 169 2.87 9.55 -0.63
CA GLY A 169 3.56 9.73 -1.92
C GLY A 169 2.70 9.29 -3.09
N LEU A 170 1.96 8.19 -2.97
CA LEU A 170 1.05 7.70 -4.00
C LEU A 170 -0.11 8.65 -4.32
N LEU A 171 -0.46 9.53 -3.39
CA LEU A 171 -1.51 10.54 -3.51
C LEU A 171 -0.96 11.94 -3.83
N TRP A 172 0.36 12.07 -4.02
CA TRP A 172 1.00 13.36 -4.27
C TRP A 172 1.41 13.50 -5.74
N THR A 173 0.87 14.50 -6.42
CA THR A 173 1.05 14.71 -7.87
C THR A 173 2.50 14.93 -8.31
N GLU A 174 3.39 15.42 -7.43
CA GLU A 174 4.78 15.64 -7.79
C GLU A 174 5.67 14.39 -7.59
N TRP A 175 5.13 13.32 -6.99
CA TRP A 175 5.90 12.10 -6.69
C TRP A 175 6.44 11.42 -7.96
N HIS A 176 5.64 11.35 -9.04
CA HIS A 176 6.04 10.71 -10.30
C HIS A 176 6.99 11.55 -11.17
N ARG A 177 7.26 12.82 -10.82
CA ARG A 177 8.22 13.72 -11.50
C ARG A 177 8.00 13.87 -13.01
N GLY A 178 6.79 13.62 -13.50
CA GLY A 178 6.48 13.60 -14.93
C GLY A 178 6.96 12.36 -15.69
N GLU A 179 7.41 11.32 -14.99
CA GLU A 179 7.84 10.05 -15.55
C GLU A 179 6.64 9.10 -15.81
N TYR A 180 6.90 7.96 -16.42
CA TYR A 180 5.92 6.87 -16.66
C TYR A 180 4.68 7.28 -17.46
N GLY A 181 4.73 8.39 -18.21
CA GLY A 181 3.60 8.91 -18.97
C GLY A 181 2.54 9.63 -18.14
N CYS A 182 2.88 9.96 -16.89
CA CYS A 182 2.00 10.71 -15.99
C CYS A 182 1.93 12.19 -16.39
N THR A 183 0.75 12.79 -16.23
CA THR A 183 0.56 14.23 -16.39
C THR A 183 0.80 14.93 -15.04
N ALA A 184 1.12 16.23 -15.06
CA ALA A 184 1.41 17.00 -13.86
C ALA A 184 0.22 17.14 -12.88
N ALA A 185 -1.00 16.86 -13.35
CA ALA A 185 -2.21 16.94 -12.52
C ALA A 185 -2.60 15.60 -11.87
N GLU A 186 -1.96 14.50 -12.27
CA GLU A 186 -2.27 13.18 -11.78
C GLU A 186 -1.47 12.85 -10.53
N THR A 187 -2.07 12.08 -9.63
CA THR A 187 -1.32 11.33 -8.63
C THR A 187 -0.72 10.07 -9.26
N PRO A 188 0.27 9.41 -8.64
CA PRO A 188 0.73 8.09 -9.09
C PRO A 188 -0.41 7.09 -9.25
N VAL A 189 -1.39 7.08 -8.34
CA VAL A 189 -2.59 6.22 -8.44
C VAL A 189 -3.38 6.53 -9.69
N ASP A 190 -3.73 7.80 -9.92
CA ASP A 190 -4.51 8.22 -11.11
C ASP A 190 -3.78 7.88 -12.40
N CYS A 191 -2.49 8.15 -12.44
CA CYS A 191 -1.62 7.84 -13.58
C CYS A 191 -1.63 6.34 -13.90
N GLU A 192 -1.45 5.49 -12.89
CA GLU A 192 -1.42 4.05 -13.04
C GLU A 192 -2.78 3.49 -13.52
N LEU A 193 -3.87 3.95 -12.94
CA LEU A 193 -5.23 3.57 -13.36
C LEU A 193 -5.51 3.96 -14.81
N ARG A 194 -4.99 5.09 -15.29
CA ARG A 194 -5.16 5.54 -16.67
C ARG A 194 -4.23 4.81 -17.66
N THR A 195 -2.95 4.67 -17.31
CA THR A 195 -1.93 4.18 -18.27
C THR A 195 -1.88 2.67 -18.37
N HIS A 196 -2.05 1.96 -17.27
CA HIS A 196 -1.96 0.50 -17.21
C HIS A 196 -3.32 -0.18 -17.09
N ARG A 197 -4.31 0.49 -16.51
CA ARG A 197 -5.69 0.00 -16.33
C ARG A 197 -5.74 -1.39 -15.69
N PRO A 198 -5.05 -1.61 -14.57
CA PRO A 198 -4.93 -2.93 -13.98
C PRO A 198 -6.28 -3.45 -13.49
N SER A 199 -6.48 -4.78 -13.50
CA SER A 199 -7.60 -5.43 -12.83
C SER A 199 -7.29 -5.78 -11.37
N PHE A 200 -6.00 -5.85 -11.02
CA PHE A 200 -5.53 -6.20 -9.68
C PHE A 200 -4.40 -5.26 -9.26
N VAL A 201 -4.33 -4.95 -7.97
CA VAL A 201 -3.22 -4.17 -7.39
C VAL A 201 -2.74 -4.84 -6.11
N ILE A 202 -1.46 -5.17 -6.04
CA ILE A 202 -0.80 -5.60 -4.80
C ILE A 202 -0.33 -4.34 -4.08
N ILE A 203 -0.79 -4.12 -2.84
CA ILE A 203 -0.38 -3.01 -1.99
C ILE A 203 0.55 -3.56 -0.91
N GLN A 204 1.86 -3.39 -1.10
CA GLN A 204 2.89 -3.78 -0.13
C GLN A 204 3.79 -2.57 0.16
N ILE A 205 3.42 -1.81 1.16
CA ILE A 205 4.03 -0.54 1.49
C ILE A 205 4.10 -0.37 3.01
N GLY A 206 5.16 0.21 3.53
CA GLY A 206 5.22 0.47 4.95
C GLY A 206 6.59 0.43 5.59
N THR A 207 7.65 0.00 4.91
CA THR A 207 9.03 0.23 5.36
C THR A 207 9.30 1.73 5.44
N HIS A 208 8.76 2.50 4.51
CA HIS A 208 8.62 3.95 4.58
C HIS A 208 7.17 4.30 4.93
N PHE A 209 6.94 5.01 6.03
CA PHE A 209 5.61 5.30 6.56
C PHE A 209 5.49 6.73 7.08
N GLU A 210 4.25 7.19 7.19
CA GLU A 210 3.87 8.53 7.65
C GLU A 210 2.85 8.45 8.79
N SER A 211 2.64 9.54 9.51
CA SER A 211 1.69 9.58 10.63
C SER A 211 0.24 9.31 10.23
N ARG A 212 -0.13 9.59 8.97
CA ARG A 212 -1.48 9.41 8.43
C ARG A 212 -1.58 8.21 7.48
N ASN A 213 -0.74 7.22 7.66
CA ASN A 213 -0.60 6.08 6.75
C ASN A 213 -1.94 5.37 6.48
N THR A 214 -2.70 5.09 7.53
CA THR A 214 -4.00 4.40 7.45
C THR A 214 -5.04 5.21 6.67
N GLU A 215 -5.10 6.53 6.85
CA GLU A 215 -6.02 7.41 6.12
C GLU A 215 -5.68 7.44 4.62
N TYR A 216 -4.39 7.51 4.28
CA TYR A 216 -3.94 7.48 2.89
C TYR A 216 -4.22 6.13 2.23
N LEU A 217 -3.95 5.02 2.93
CA LEU A 217 -4.28 3.67 2.43
C LEU A 217 -5.78 3.51 2.20
N ARG A 218 -6.63 3.98 3.12
CA ARG A 218 -8.08 3.95 2.94
C ARG A 218 -8.50 4.74 1.70
N THR A 219 -7.92 5.90 1.45
CA THR A 219 -8.17 6.70 0.24
C THR A 219 -7.77 5.94 -1.02
N ILE A 220 -6.59 5.32 -1.04
CA ILE A 220 -6.09 4.53 -2.18
C ILE A 220 -7.01 3.33 -2.44
N ILE A 221 -7.37 2.58 -1.38
CA ILE A 221 -8.26 1.42 -1.49
C ILE A 221 -9.61 1.85 -2.09
N THR A 222 -10.19 2.95 -1.59
CA THR A 222 -11.45 3.48 -2.11
C THR A 222 -11.35 3.83 -3.60
N GLN A 223 -10.27 4.53 -4.02
CA GLN A 223 -10.05 4.85 -5.44
C GLN A 223 -9.94 3.61 -6.32
N LEU A 224 -9.26 2.56 -5.83
CA LEU A 224 -9.14 1.28 -6.55
C LEU A 224 -10.51 0.59 -6.69
N LEU A 225 -11.28 0.52 -5.61
CA LEU A 225 -12.62 -0.08 -5.61
C LEU A 225 -13.58 0.69 -6.53
N ASP A 226 -13.57 2.02 -6.51
CA ASP A 226 -14.36 2.86 -7.40
C ASP A 226 -13.99 2.65 -8.89
N ALA A 227 -12.73 2.33 -9.16
CA ALA A 227 -12.24 1.97 -10.48
C ALA A 227 -12.46 0.48 -10.85
N GLY A 228 -13.09 -0.31 -9.98
CA GLY A 228 -13.30 -1.75 -10.20
C GLY A 228 -12.01 -2.55 -10.23
N VAL A 229 -10.98 -2.10 -9.53
CA VAL A 229 -9.69 -2.80 -9.37
C VAL A 229 -9.72 -3.57 -8.06
N VAL A 230 -9.31 -4.83 -8.08
CA VAL A 230 -9.23 -5.69 -6.90
C VAL A 230 -7.93 -5.40 -6.13
N PRO A 231 -8.00 -4.80 -4.91
CA PRO A 231 -6.81 -4.62 -4.09
C PRO A 231 -6.44 -5.92 -3.38
N ILE A 232 -5.15 -6.21 -3.32
CA ILE A 232 -4.53 -7.29 -2.53
C ILE A 232 -3.65 -6.60 -1.50
N LEU A 233 -4.05 -6.59 -0.24
CA LEU A 233 -3.26 -5.97 0.81
C LEU A 233 -2.15 -6.93 1.27
N ALA A 234 -0.98 -6.41 1.62
CA ALA A 234 0.13 -7.22 2.08
C ALA A 234 0.74 -6.66 3.37
N THR A 235 1.07 -7.54 4.31
CA THR A 235 1.92 -7.17 5.43
C THR A 235 3.37 -7.03 4.96
N LYS A 236 4.15 -6.16 5.62
CA LYS A 236 5.59 -6.03 5.40
C LYS A 236 6.40 -6.97 6.30
N ALA A 237 7.65 -7.19 5.95
CA ALA A 237 8.56 -8.08 6.66
C ALA A 237 9.11 -7.49 7.97
N ASP A 238 9.44 -6.20 7.96
CA ASP A 238 10.10 -5.50 9.06
C ASP A 238 9.12 -4.92 10.09
N ASN A 239 9.65 -4.52 11.23
CA ASN A 239 8.95 -3.78 12.28
C ASN A 239 9.75 -2.53 12.65
N ARG A 240 10.06 -1.69 11.65
CA ARG A 240 10.84 -0.48 11.82
C ARG A 240 10.16 0.53 12.74
N GLU A 241 8.84 0.55 12.78
CA GLU A 241 8.02 1.35 13.67
C GLU A 241 7.99 0.85 15.12
N LEU A 242 8.52 -0.35 15.40
CA LEU A 242 8.68 -1.02 16.70
C LEU A 242 7.40 -1.53 17.38
N ASP A 243 6.23 -1.23 16.86
CA ASP A 243 4.93 -1.60 17.46
C ASP A 243 3.99 -2.34 16.50
N ASN A 244 4.50 -2.78 15.35
CA ASN A 244 3.78 -3.50 14.28
C ASN A 244 2.50 -2.78 13.77
N ARG A 245 2.32 -1.49 14.09
CA ARG A 245 1.09 -0.76 13.74
C ARG A 245 0.79 -0.78 12.24
N ILE A 246 1.82 -0.76 11.38
CA ILE A 246 1.63 -0.76 9.93
C ILE A 246 0.99 -2.09 9.48
N ASN A 247 1.50 -3.22 9.95
CA ASN A 247 0.92 -4.52 9.64
C ASN A 247 -0.47 -4.71 10.25
N ARG A 248 -0.67 -4.21 11.47
CA ARG A 248 -1.99 -4.19 12.13
C ARG A 248 -3.00 -3.37 11.33
N ASP A 249 -2.61 -2.19 10.85
CA ASP A 249 -3.46 -1.33 10.03
C ASP A 249 -3.82 -1.99 8.69
N MET A 250 -2.87 -2.71 8.06
CA MET A 250 -3.16 -3.52 6.87
C MET A 250 -4.19 -4.60 7.15
N GLY A 251 -4.08 -5.32 8.27
CA GLY A 251 -5.06 -6.33 8.68
C GLY A 251 -6.44 -5.74 8.96
N LEU A 252 -6.50 -4.58 9.63
CA LEU A 252 -7.74 -3.87 9.90
C LEU A 252 -8.42 -3.38 8.61
N LEU A 253 -7.65 -2.80 7.68
CA LEU A 253 -8.17 -2.37 6.39
C LEU A 253 -8.65 -3.54 5.54
N ALA A 254 -7.93 -4.67 5.54
CA ALA A 254 -8.37 -5.88 4.86
C ALA A 254 -9.72 -6.36 5.39
N THR A 255 -9.92 -6.32 6.70
CA THR A 255 -11.20 -6.68 7.35
C THR A 255 -12.28 -5.64 7.05
N GLU A 256 -11.96 -4.33 7.14
CA GLU A 256 -12.90 -3.23 6.90
C GLU A 256 -13.51 -3.27 5.49
N PHE A 257 -12.70 -3.58 4.48
CA PHE A 257 -13.11 -3.61 3.07
C PHE A 257 -13.39 -5.01 2.53
N ASP A 258 -13.32 -6.05 3.38
CA ASP A 258 -13.47 -7.46 3.00
C ASP A 258 -12.53 -7.87 1.84
N LEU A 259 -11.26 -7.49 1.96
CA LEU A 259 -10.22 -7.67 0.94
C LEU A 259 -9.23 -8.76 1.32
N PRO A 260 -8.62 -9.42 0.34
CA PRO A 260 -7.59 -10.42 0.57
C PRO A 260 -6.33 -9.80 1.20
N LEU A 261 -5.83 -10.42 2.28
CA LEU A 261 -4.58 -10.07 2.96
C LEU A 261 -3.51 -11.11 2.71
N TRP A 262 -2.48 -10.79 1.95
CA TRP A 262 -1.27 -11.58 1.89
C TRP A 262 -0.43 -11.35 3.15
N ASN A 263 -0.40 -12.33 4.05
CA ASN A 263 0.36 -12.23 5.28
C ASN A 263 1.83 -12.64 5.08
N PHE A 264 2.59 -11.76 4.44
CA PHE A 264 4.02 -11.97 4.21
C PHE A 264 4.81 -12.04 5.51
N TRP A 265 4.41 -11.32 6.55
CA TRP A 265 5.00 -11.44 7.88
C TRP A 265 4.96 -12.87 8.40
N ALA A 266 3.85 -13.59 8.25
CA ALA A 266 3.71 -14.98 8.67
C ALA A 266 4.60 -15.92 7.82
N ALA A 267 4.80 -15.64 6.53
CA ALA A 267 5.66 -16.45 5.66
C ALA A 267 7.11 -16.51 6.15
N LEU A 268 7.56 -15.50 6.88
CA LEU A 268 8.94 -15.39 7.38
C LEU A 268 9.13 -15.96 8.79
N SER A 269 8.09 -16.50 9.43
CA SER A 269 8.12 -16.93 10.84
C SER A 269 9.12 -18.05 11.12
N GLY A 270 9.42 -18.89 10.12
CA GLY A 270 10.38 -19.99 10.22
C GLY A 270 11.85 -19.60 10.03
N LEU A 271 12.14 -18.36 9.62
CA LEU A 271 13.50 -17.91 9.34
C LEU A 271 14.14 -17.27 10.58
N PRO A 272 15.45 -17.47 10.81
CA PRO A 272 16.22 -16.68 11.78
C PRO A 272 16.07 -15.18 11.48
N ASP A 273 15.80 -14.37 12.48
CA ASP A 273 15.57 -12.92 12.37
C ASP A 273 14.56 -12.56 11.25
N ARG A 274 13.63 -13.46 10.93
CA ARG A 274 12.68 -13.38 9.82
C ARG A 274 13.35 -13.19 8.45
N GLY A 275 14.61 -13.61 8.30
CA GLY A 275 15.38 -13.40 7.09
C GLY A 275 15.75 -11.94 6.83
N LEU A 276 15.64 -11.08 7.85
CA LEU A 276 15.99 -9.66 7.75
C LEU A 276 17.44 -9.44 8.15
N TYR A 277 18.08 -8.47 7.49
CA TYR A 277 19.42 -8.04 7.86
C TYR A 277 19.57 -6.51 7.75
N VAL A 278 20.60 -6.00 8.41
CA VAL A 278 21.05 -4.61 8.30
C VAL A 278 22.08 -4.54 7.17
N MET A 279 21.83 -3.67 6.19
CA MET A 279 22.76 -3.48 5.08
C MET A 279 23.94 -2.63 5.54
N GLU A 280 25.17 -3.05 5.22
CA GLU A 280 26.39 -2.30 5.48
C GLU A 280 26.33 -0.92 4.81
N GLY A 281 26.59 0.14 5.58
CA GLY A 281 26.50 1.53 5.14
C GLY A 281 25.07 2.10 5.14
N ARG A 282 24.09 1.36 5.69
CA ARG A 282 22.70 1.80 5.87
C ARG A 282 22.14 1.39 7.24
N GLU A 283 22.98 1.40 8.25
CA GLU A 283 22.66 0.97 9.62
C GLU A 283 21.51 1.77 10.24
N GLU A 284 21.34 3.03 9.81
CA GLU A 284 20.25 3.90 10.26
C GLU A 284 18.84 3.41 9.84
N GLN A 285 18.78 2.54 8.85
CA GLN A 285 17.52 1.95 8.39
C GLN A 285 17.11 0.75 9.23
N GLY A 286 18.06 0.13 9.95
CA GLY A 286 17.82 -1.09 10.71
C GLY A 286 17.71 -2.34 9.85
N ALA A 287 17.20 -3.43 10.42
CA ALA A 287 17.02 -4.71 9.74
C ALA A 287 15.73 -4.68 8.89
N VAL A 288 15.83 -4.14 7.69
CA VAL A 288 14.70 -4.00 6.73
C VAL A 288 14.94 -4.73 5.41
N TYR A 289 16.15 -5.24 5.19
CA TYR A 289 16.53 -5.89 3.94
C TYR A 289 16.31 -7.39 4.03
N LEU A 290 15.76 -7.97 2.96
CA LEU A 290 15.50 -9.42 2.87
C LEU A 290 16.77 -10.15 2.44
N ASN A 291 17.16 -11.21 3.16
CA ASN A 291 18.18 -12.13 2.70
C ASN A 291 17.64 -12.98 1.52
N THR A 292 18.47 -13.84 0.94
CA THR A 292 18.10 -14.66 -0.22
C THR A 292 16.87 -15.50 0.03
N GLU A 293 16.79 -16.18 1.17
CA GLU A 293 15.70 -17.08 1.52
C GLU A 293 14.38 -16.31 1.73
N ALA A 294 14.42 -15.18 2.43
CA ALA A 294 13.26 -14.31 2.61
C ALA A 294 12.80 -13.70 1.27
N SER A 295 13.74 -13.35 0.38
CA SER A 295 13.42 -12.85 -0.97
C SER A 295 12.75 -13.92 -1.84
N GLU A 296 13.16 -15.19 -1.72
CA GLU A 296 12.51 -16.30 -2.42
C GLU A 296 11.08 -16.53 -1.91
N LEU A 297 10.87 -16.50 -0.57
CA LEU A 297 9.53 -16.59 0.03
C LEU A 297 8.66 -15.38 -0.38
N HIS A 298 9.23 -14.18 -0.45
CA HIS A 298 8.56 -12.96 -0.90
C HIS A 298 7.99 -13.14 -2.30
N ARG A 299 8.82 -13.54 -3.25
CA ARG A 299 8.45 -13.75 -4.65
C ARG A 299 7.43 -14.88 -4.81
N MET A 300 7.69 -16.03 -4.18
CA MET A 300 6.83 -17.20 -4.34
C MET A 300 5.46 -16.98 -3.71
N THR A 301 5.39 -16.48 -2.47
CA THR A 301 4.10 -16.29 -1.80
C THR A 301 3.31 -15.13 -2.41
N GLY A 302 3.98 -14.08 -2.92
CA GLY A 302 3.33 -13.00 -3.67
C GLY A 302 2.72 -13.49 -4.99
N LEU A 303 3.42 -14.36 -5.74
CA LEU A 303 2.88 -14.97 -6.96
C LEU A 303 1.70 -15.90 -6.65
N ILE A 304 1.80 -16.75 -5.62
CA ILE A 304 0.71 -17.63 -5.18
C ILE A 304 -0.52 -16.79 -4.78
N MET A 305 -0.31 -15.67 -4.10
CA MET A 305 -1.41 -14.79 -3.71
C MET A 305 -2.10 -14.16 -4.92
N LEU A 306 -1.33 -13.67 -5.90
CA LEU A 306 -1.87 -13.16 -7.16
C LEU A 306 -2.67 -14.23 -7.91
N ASP A 307 -2.14 -15.46 -8.00
CA ASP A 307 -2.81 -16.61 -8.62
C ASP A 307 -4.16 -16.91 -7.93
N ALA A 308 -4.16 -17.01 -6.60
CA ALA A 308 -5.36 -17.31 -5.82
C ALA A 308 -6.45 -16.26 -6.01
N VAL A 309 -6.09 -14.97 -5.98
CA VAL A 309 -7.05 -13.86 -6.18
C VAL A 309 -7.55 -13.82 -7.62
N TRP A 310 -6.68 -13.99 -8.62
CA TRP A 310 -7.07 -14.03 -10.02
C TRP A 310 -8.06 -15.15 -10.31
N ARG A 311 -7.77 -16.37 -9.85
CA ARG A 311 -8.67 -17.53 -10.04
C ARG A 311 -10.02 -17.33 -9.35
N ALA A 312 -10.01 -16.84 -8.12
CA ALA A 312 -11.24 -16.56 -7.39
C ALA A 312 -12.09 -15.46 -8.06
N ALA A 313 -11.45 -14.42 -8.62
CA ALA A 313 -12.14 -13.32 -9.29
C ALA A 313 -12.73 -13.73 -10.64
N THR A 314 -12.06 -14.64 -11.37
CA THR A 314 -12.44 -15.03 -12.74
C THR A 314 -13.21 -16.35 -12.81
N GLY A 315 -13.23 -17.14 -11.75
CA GLY A 315 -13.84 -18.48 -11.72
C GLY A 315 -13.03 -19.56 -12.45
N ASN A 316 -11.73 -19.36 -12.64
CA ASN A 316 -10.82 -20.28 -13.31
C ASN A 316 -10.28 -21.37 -12.36
#